data_bd1470c3a0822eaa35b3fc20391b0e0f
#
_entry.id   bd1470c3a0822eaa35b3fc20391b0e0f
#
_cell.length_a   1.000
_cell.length_b   1.000
_cell.length_c   1.000
_cell.angle_alpha   90.00
_cell.angle_beta   90.00
_cell.angle_gamma   90.00
#
_symmetry.space_group_name_H-M   'P 1'
#
loop_
_entity.id
_entity.type
_entity.pdbx_description
1 polymer ?
#
loop_
_entity_poly.entity_id
_entity_poly.type
_entity_poly.pdbx_seq_one_letter_code
_entity_poly.pdbx_strand_id
1 'polypeptide(L)'
;MYKASQRYSQLAAGRSQFLDTAIECSELTLPYLVQHDNSQKSGKVHLRQPWQSVGAKAVVTLAAKLMLAMLPPQTSFFKLQVRDDKLGEELDPQMRSELDLSFSKIERMILDYIAASSDRVVVHQALKHLIVSGNALIFMGKDGLKNFPLNRYVVNRDGNGNVLEIITKELISRKILGLEKASPISQPNEVNSDGTDEDDVEVYTCVKLDDKSGRWIWHQEADDLILPDSRSTAPKNTSPWLPLRFNTVDGEDYGRGRVEEFIGDLRSLNGLSQALVEGSSVASKVIFLVSPSATTKPHTLSQAGNGAIIQGRPEDVGVVQVGKTADFRTAQEMAQQIGQRIADAFLVLNVRDSERTTAEEVRMTQLELEKQLGGLFSLLTVEFLVPYLNRTLLVLQRSNQIPKLPKDLVRPKIVAGVNALGRGQDRESLTQFMQTIAAVLGPQAIPQYIDASEAIKRLAAAQGIDVLNLVKSAETMQQEQQQQQQQMASQELTKQAGQFANSPVMDPTKNPRALEQAGNIASQITPPE
;
A
#
# COMPACT_ATOMS: atom_id res chain seq x y z
N MET A 1 -31.88 -16.84 -19.82
CA MET A 1 -30.83 -16.27 -18.94
C MET A 1 -29.99 -17.45 -18.50
N TYR A 2 -28.69 -17.44 -18.69
CA TYR A 2 -27.84 -18.55 -18.22
C TYR A 2 -27.84 -18.55 -16.69
N LYS A 3 -27.87 -19.75 -16.07
CA LYS A 3 -27.67 -19.90 -14.63
C LYS A 3 -26.27 -19.46 -14.25
N ALA A 4 -26.09 -18.87 -13.08
CA ALA A 4 -24.80 -18.36 -12.63
C ALA A 4 -23.73 -19.46 -12.59
N SER A 5 -24.09 -20.65 -12.12
CA SER A 5 -23.21 -21.83 -12.07
C SER A 5 -22.68 -22.23 -13.45
N GLN A 6 -23.57 -22.28 -14.46
CA GLN A 6 -23.19 -22.63 -15.84
C GLN A 6 -22.28 -21.56 -16.45
N ARG A 7 -22.62 -20.28 -16.25
CA ARG A 7 -21.81 -19.17 -16.76
C ARG A 7 -20.43 -19.12 -16.09
N TYR A 8 -20.38 -19.36 -14.78
CA TYR A 8 -19.10 -19.49 -14.05
C TYR A 8 -18.23 -20.60 -14.65
N SER A 9 -18.79 -21.79 -14.85
CA SER A 9 -18.05 -22.94 -15.42
C SER A 9 -17.53 -22.65 -16.83
N GLN A 10 -18.32 -21.97 -17.66
CA GLN A 10 -17.91 -21.55 -19.00
C GLN A 10 -16.71 -20.61 -18.97
N LEU A 11 -16.73 -19.58 -18.11
CA LEU A 11 -15.63 -18.62 -17.95
C LEU A 11 -14.42 -19.24 -17.24
N ALA A 12 -14.65 -20.19 -16.32
CA ALA A 12 -13.60 -20.89 -15.61
C ALA A 12 -12.74 -21.77 -16.55
N ALA A 13 -13.31 -22.29 -17.63
CA ALA A 13 -12.54 -23.00 -18.65
C ALA A 13 -11.48 -22.09 -19.31
N GLY A 14 -11.82 -20.83 -19.59
CA GLY A 14 -10.85 -19.85 -20.11
C GLY A 14 -9.79 -19.42 -19.08
N ARG A 15 -10.11 -19.52 -17.78
CA ARG A 15 -9.19 -19.19 -16.67
C ARG A 15 -8.19 -20.30 -16.37
N SER A 16 -8.46 -21.58 -16.75
CA SER A 16 -7.74 -22.76 -16.27
C SER A 16 -6.22 -22.62 -16.40
N GLN A 17 -5.72 -22.22 -17.56
CA GLN A 17 -4.28 -22.06 -17.81
C GLN A 17 -3.63 -21.04 -16.85
N PHE A 18 -4.31 -19.91 -16.60
CA PHE A 18 -3.82 -18.90 -15.66
C PHE A 18 -3.84 -19.40 -14.22
N LEU A 19 -4.84 -20.20 -13.86
CA LEU A 19 -4.95 -20.80 -12.53
C LEU A 19 -3.85 -21.84 -12.30
N ASP A 20 -3.58 -22.71 -13.26
CA ASP A 20 -2.52 -23.73 -13.15
C ASP A 20 -1.14 -23.08 -12.98
N THR A 21 -0.85 -22.04 -13.77
CA THR A 21 0.39 -21.26 -13.61
C THR A 21 0.44 -20.57 -12.25
N ALA A 22 -0.66 -20.00 -11.76
CA ALA A 22 -0.74 -19.32 -10.47
C ALA A 22 -0.53 -20.31 -9.31
N ILE A 23 -1.04 -21.54 -9.40
CA ILE A 23 -0.83 -22.59 -8.40
C ILE A 23 0.66 -22.96 -8.34
N GLU A 24 1.30 -23.19 -9.48
CA GLU A 24 2.73 -23.49 -9.52
C GLU A 24 3.58 -22.33 -8.95
N CYS A 25 3.27 -21.10 -9.32
CA CYS A 25 3.91 -19.91 -8.74
C CYS A 25 3.71 -19.84 -7.21
N SER A 26 2.52 -20.22 -6.73
CA SER A 26 2.21 -20.28 -5.31
C SER A 26 3.02 -21.38 -4.61
N GLU A 27 3.11 -22.59 -5.16
CA GLU A 27 3.89 -23.70 -4.61
C GLU A 27 5.38 -23.36 -4.46
N LEU A 28 5.94 -22.61 -5.40
CA LEU A 28 7.34 -22.18 -5.35
C LEU A 28 7.60 -20.96 -4.45
N THR A 29 6.56 -20.29 -3.94
CA THR A 29 6.69 -19.10 -3.12
C THR A 29 5.91 -19.20 -1.80
N LEU A 30 4.59 -18.98 -1.85
CA LEU A 30 3.67 -18.99 -0.71
C LEU A 30 2.51 -19.98 -1.00
N PRO A 31 2.68 -21.28 -0.69
CA PRO A 31 1.74 -22.33 -1.09
C PRO A 31 0.29 -22.16 -0.63
N TYR A 32 0.05 -21.33 0.39
CA TYR A 32 -1.28 -21.08 0.94
C TYR A 32 -2.09 -20.04 0.17
N LEU A 33 -1.49 -19.31 -0.81
CA LEU A 33 -2.19 -18.20 -1.48
C LEU A 33 -3.18 -18.67 -2.52
N VAL A 34 -2.77 -19.57 -3.42
CA VAL A 34 -3.61 -20.07 -4.51
C VAL A 34 -3.58 -21.58 -4.50
N GLN A 35 -4.75 -22.18 -4.49
CA GLN A 35 -4.94 -23.63 -4.44
C GLN A 35 -5.97 -24.05 -5.50
N HIS A 36 -6.08 -25.34 -5.76
CA HIS A 36 -7.15 -25.88 -6.62
C HIS A 36 -8.54 -25.60 -6.04
N ASP A 37 -9.54 -25.49 -6.91
CA ASP A 37 -10.94 -25.21 -6.50
C ASP A 37 -11.48 -26.18 -5.43
N ASN A 38 -11.02 -27.45 -5.46
CA ASN A 38 -11.42 -28.47 -4.49
C ASN A 38 -10.87 -28.23 -3.07
N SER A 39 -9.92 -27.31 -2.89
CA SER A 39 -9.32 -26.99 -1.59
C SER A 39 -10.17 -26.04 -0.73
N GLN A 40 -11.35 -25.64 -1.20
CA GLN A 40 -12.27 -24.77 -0.45
C GLN A 40 -12.97 -25.48 0.71
N LYS A 41 -12.94 -26.79 0.74
CA LYS A 41 -13.43 -27.57 1.87
C LYS A 41 -12.50 -27.33 3.06
N SER A 42 -13.05 -27.13 4.25
CA SER A 42 -12.30 -26.86 5.49
C SER A 42 -11.38 -28.04 5.93
N GLY A 43 -11.01 -28.87 4.98
CA GLY A 43 -10.10 -29.99 5.16
C GLY A 43 -8.65 -29.53 5.31
N LYS A 44 -7.86 -30.31 6.01
CA LYS A 44 -6.41 -30.14 6.16
C LYS A 44 -5.74 -30.41 4.81
N VAL A 45 -5.61 -29.37 3.97
CA VAL A 45 -4.81 -29.46 2.75
C VAL A 45 -3.35 -29.55 3.14
N HIS A 46 -2.68 -30.64 2.77
CA HIS A 46 -1.25 -30.78 2.97
C HIS A 46 -0.52 -29.93 1.92
N LEU A 47 -0.08 -28.74 2.33
CA LEU A 47 0.66 -27.83 1.46
C LEU A 47 2.10 -28.31 1.31
N ARG A 48 2.52 -28.53 0.05
CA ARG A 48 3.91 -28.87 -0.27
C ARG A 48 4.77 -27.62 -0.06
N GLN A 49 5.70 -27.68 0.90
CA GLN A 49 6.63 -26.59 1.15
C GLN A 49 7.80 -26.65 0.16
N PRO A 50 8.21 -25.51 -0.43
CA PRO A 50 9.40 -25.46 -1.27
C PRO A 50 10.68 -25.66 -0.44
N TRP A 51 11.73 -26.22 -1.07
CA TRP A 51 13.03 -26.43 -0.45
C TRP A 51 13.85 -25.13 -0.26
N GLN A 52 13.35 -24.02 -0.79
CA GLN A 52 13.98 -22.71 -0.71
C GLN A 52 13.00 -21.68 -0.09
N SER A 53 13.51 -20.67 0.58
CA SER A 53 12.72 -19.59 1.19
C SER A 53 12.88 -18.23 0.47
N VAL A 54 13.73 -18.17 -0.55
CA VAL A 54 14.03 -16.94 -1.29
C VAL A 54 12.76 -16.40 -1.98
N GLY A 55 11.97 -17.28 -2.59
CA GLY A 55 10.72 -16.90 -3.25
C GLY A 55 9.70 -16.32 -2.28
N ALA A 56 9.52 -16.93 -1.11
CA ALA A 56 8.64 -16.42 -0.08
C ALA A 56 9.07 -15.03 0.42
N LYS A 57 10.36 -14.87 0.73
CA LYS A 57 10.95 -13.58 1.15
C LYS A 57 10.77 -12.52 0.07
N ALA A 58 11.00 -12.87 -1.19
CA ALA A 58 10.86 -11.99 -2.34
C ALA A 58 9.44 -11.43 -2.47
N VAL A 59 8.42 -12.29 -2.45
CA VAL A 59 7.00 -11.90 -2.54
C VAL A 59 6.59 -11.00 -1.36
N VAL A 60 6.94 -11.39 -0.12
CA VAL A 60 6.57 -10.62 1.07
C VAL A 60 7.23 -9.24 1.07
N THR A 61 8.50 -9.16 0.71
CA THR A 61 9.24 -7.88 0.66
C THR A 61 8.67 -6.95 -0.41
N LEU A 62 8.42 -7.46 -1.62
CA LEU A 62 7.85 -6.66 -2.70
C LEU A 62 6.42 -6.20 -2.35
N ALA A 63 5.58 -7.06 -1.77
CA ALA A 63 4.24 -6.69 -1.33
C ALA A 63 4.27 -5.59 -0.25
N ALA A 64 5.20 -5.66 0.70
CA ALA A 64 5.36 -4.64 1.73
C ALA A 64 5.80 -3.28 1.14
N LYS A 65 6.73 -3.28 0.17
CA LYS A 65 7.17 -2.07 -0.52
C LYS A 65 6.05 -1.44 -1.34
N LEU A 66 5.31 -2.25 -2.12
CA LEU A 66 4.16 -1.77 -2.88
C LEU A 66 3.08 -1.20 -1.96
N MET A 67 2.82 -1.85 -0.82
CA MET A 67 1.87 -1.36 0.17
C MET A 67 2.23 0.01 0.72
N LEU A 68 3.50 0.22 1.08
CA LEU A 68 4.00 1.51 1.57
C LEU A 68 3.92 2.61 0.49
N ALA A 69 4.15 2.25 -0.76
CA ALA A 69 4.10 3.19 -1.87
C ALA A 69 2.66 3.57 -2.26
N MET A 70 1.70 2.64 -2.16
CA MET A 70 0.30 2.87 -2.53
C MET A 70 -0.53 3.49 -1.42
N LEU A 71 -0.41 2.97 -0.20
CA LEU A 71 -1.17 3.40 0.97
C LEU A 71 -0.21 3.69 2.15
N PRO A 72 0.56 4.76 2.08
CA PRO A 72 1.49 5.12 3.15
C PRO A 72 0.73 5.39 4.46
N PRO A 73 1.29 5.03 5.64
CA PRO A 73 0.58 5.14 6.91
C PRO A 73 0.44 6.58 7.42
N GLN A 74 1.38 7.45 7.08
CA GLN A 74 1.50 8.79 7.68
C GLN A 74 1.30 9.94 6.69
N THR A 75 1.29 9.66 5.40
CA THR A 75 1.15 10.68 4.36
C THR A 75 -0.05 10.41 3.49
N SER A 76 -0.70 11.48 3.01
CA SER A 76 -1.81 11.31 2.07
C SER A 76 -1.29 10.80 0.71
N PHE A 77 -1.92 9.79 0.15
CA PHE A 77 -1.63 9.26 -1.19
C PHE A 77 -2.43 9.95 -2.30
N PHE A 78 -3.28 10.91 -1.95
CA PHE A 78 -4.11 11.67 -2.88
C PHE A 78 -4.25 13.12 -2.41
N LYS A 79 -4.67 13.99 -3.33
CA LYS A 79 -5.11 15.37 -3.06
C LYS A 79 -6.44 15.62 -3.76
N LEU A 80 -7.31 16.36 -3.11
CA LEU A 80 -8.52 16.88 -3.72
C LEU A 80 -8.18 18.20 -4.41
N GLN A 81 -8.50 18.31 -5.70
CA GLN A 81 -8.26 19.54 -6.46
C GLN A 81 -9.53 19.97 -7.18
N VAL A 82 -9.70 21.27 -7.31
CA VAL A 82 -10.74 21.83 -8.19
C VAL A 82 -10.34 21.59 -9.64
N ARG A 83 -11.31 21.30 -10.48
CA ARG A 83 -11.10 21.18 -11.92
C ARG A 83 -10.97 22.58 -12.53
N ASP A 84 -9.77 22.93 -12.93
CA ASP A 84 -9.47 24.22 -13.57
C ASP A 84 -10.20 24.43 -14.91
N ASP A 85 -10.60 23.32 -15.57
CA ASP A 85 -11.28 23.35 -16.87
C ASP A 85 -12.75 23.84 -16.81
N LYS A 86 -13.35 23.90 -15.62
CA LYS A 86 -14.76 24.32 -15.44
C LYS A 86 -14.99 25.62 -14.67
N LEU A 87 -14.00 26.03 -13.93
CA LEU A 87 -14.00 27.30 -13.21
C LEU A 87 -12.97 28.20 -13.90
N GLY A 88 -13.38 28.94 -14.91
CA GLY A 88 -12.47 29.89 -15.59
C GLY A 88 -11.57 30.66 -14.63
N GLU A 89 -10.63 31.46 -15.14
CA GLU A 89 -9.57 32.19 -14.44
C GLU A 89 -10.01 33.10 -13.26
N GLU A 90 -11.28 33.05 -12.84
CA GLU A 90 -11.95 34.00 -11.95
C GLU A 90 -12.08 33.58 -10.47
N LEU A 91 -11.42 32.51 -10.00
CA LEU A 91 -11.42 32.26 -8.55
C LEU A 91 -10.44 33.19 -7.85
N ASP A 92 -11.00 34.07 -7.01
CA ASP A 92 -10.26 34.92 -6.08
C ASP A 92 -9.22 34.07 -5.31
N PRO A 93 -7.95 34.49 -5.21
CA PRO A 93 -6.91 33.79 -4.45
C PRO A 93 -7.32 33.41 -3.01
N GLN A 94 -8.13 34.25 -2.36
CA GLN A 94 -8.65 33.98 -1.02
C GLN A 94 -9.61 32.78 -0.99
N MET A 95 -10.53 32.72 -1.95
CA MET A 95 -11.49 31.61 -2.09
C MET A 95 -10.79 30.29 -2.43
N ARG A 96 -9.71 30.32 -3.24
CA ARG A 96 -8.86 29.14 -3.48
C ARG A 96 -8.22 28.63 -2.19
N SER A 97 -7.68 29.51 -1.37
CA SER A 97 -7.03 29.15 -0.09
C SER A 97 -8.02 28.50 0.89
N GLU A 98 -9.25 29.02 0.99
CA GLU A 98 -10.30 28.45 1.84
C GLU A 98 -10.77 27.07 1.35
N LEU A 99 -10.89 26.87 0.02
CA LEU A 99 -11.21 25.58 -0.59
C LEU A 99 -10.11 24.55 -0.32
N ASP A 100 -8.85 24.93 -0.47
CA ASP A 100 -7.71 24.05 -0.21
C ASP A 100 -7.63 23.62 1.26
N LEU A 101 -7.93 24.52 2.18
CA LEU A 101 -8.06 24.20 3.61
C LEU A 101 -9.20 23.24 3.89
N SER A 102 -10.35 23.44 3.24
CA SER A 102 -11.50 22.55 3.37
C SER A 102 -11.21 21.17 2.80
N PHE A 103 -10.53 21.08 1.66
CA PHE A 103 -10.09 19.83 1.07
C PHE A 103 -9.07 19.09 1.94
N SER A 104 -8.13 19.80 2.53
CA SER A 104 -7.15 19.22 3.47
C SER A 104 -7.82 18.58 4.70
N LYS A 105 -8.90 19.18 5.21
CA LYS A 105 -9.70 18.60 6.30
C LYS A 105 -10.39 17.30 5.85
N ILE A 106 -10.99 17.31 4.65
CA ILE A 106 -11.67 16.13 4.09
C ILE A 106 -10.65 15.02 3.81
N GLU A 107 -9.48 15.36 3.25
CA GLU A 107 -8.38 14.41 3.02
C GLU A 107 -7.98 13.72 4.33
N ARG A 108 -7.81 14.48 5.40
CA ARG A 108 -7.48 13.94 6.72
C ARG A 108 -8.55 13.01 7.26
N MET A 109 -9.83 13.39 7.16
CA MET A 109 -10.95 12.53 7.59
C MET A 109 -10.98 11.20 6.83
N ILE A 110 -10.68 11.21 5.52
CA ILE A 110 -10.58 9.99 4.71
C ILE A 110 -9.40 9.14 5.16
N LEU A 111 -8.24 9.74 5.44
CA LEU A 111 -7.07 9.02 5.94
C LEU A 111 -7.32 8.40 7.31
N ASP A 112 -7.97 9.11 8.20
CA ASP A 112 -8.36 8.61 9.53
C ASP A 112 -9.33 7.44 9.41
N TYR A 113 -10.30 7.51 8.49
CA TYR A 113 -11.21 6.40 8.18
C TYR A 113 -10.45 5.17 7.68
N ILE A 114 -9.52 5.34 6.73
CA ILE A 114 -8.69 4.25 6.19
C ILE A 114 -7.77 3.67 7.28
N ALA A 115 -7.22 4.51 8.15
CA ALA A 115 -6.35 4.08 9.23
C ALA A 115 -7.10 3.27 10.31
N ALA A 116 -8.37 3.61 10.55
CA ALA A 116 -9.24 2.89 11.48
C ALA A 116 -9.79 1.57 10.89
N SER A 117 -9.76 1.41 9.57
CA SER A 117 -10.26 0.20 8.88
C SER A 117 -9.20 -0.90 8.80
N SER A 118 -9.64 -2.13 8.49
CA SER A 118 -8.75 -3.26 8.15
C SER A 118 -8.25 -3.25 6.71
N ASP A 119 -8.55 -2.21 5.94
CA ASP A 119 -8.32 -2.15 4.49
C ASP A 119 -6.87 -2.41 4.11
N ARG A 120 -5.92 -1.87 4.89
CA ARG A 120 -4.49 -2.06 4.64
C ARG A 120 -4.06 -3.53 4.71
N VAL A 121 -4.66 -4.31 5.62
CA VAL A 121 -4.36 -5.74 5.77
C VAL A 121 -4.85 -6.50 4.52
N VAL A 122 -6.07 -6.21 4.09
CA VAL A 122 -6.68 -6.86 2.92
C VAL A 122 -5.95 -6.47 1.63
N VAL A 123 -5.57 -5.19 1.47
CA VAL A 123 -4.79 -4.72 0.31
C VAL A 123 -3.41 -5.36 0.29
N HIS A 124 -2.72 -5.49 1.44
CA HIS A 124 -1.44 -6.20 1.51
C HIS A 124 -1.57 -7.67 1.10
N GLN A 125 -2.66 -8.33 1.48
CA GLN A 125 -2.95 -9.69 1.03
C GLN A 125 -3.23 -9.74 -0.48
N ALA A 126 -4.03 -8.81 -1.02
CA ALA A 126 -4.30 -8.71 -2.44
C ALA A 126 -3.01 -8.46 -3.26
N LEU A 127 -2.08 -7.64 -2.75
CA LEU A 127 -0.77 -7.43 -3.39
C LEU A 127 0.06 -8.71 -3.47
N LYS A 128 0.02 -9.58 -2.46
CA LYS A 128 0.67 -10.91 -2.55
C LYS A 128 0.04 -11.76 -3.65
N HIS A 129 -1.29 -11.77 -3.77
CA HIS A 129 -1.97 -12.46 -4.87
C HIS A 129 -1.59 -11.89 -6.23
N LEU A 130 -1.52 -10.56 -6.36
CA LEU A 130 -1.09 -9.89 -7.59
C LEU A 130 0.33 -10.27 -8.00
N ILE A 131 1.27 -10.29 -7.07
CA ILE A 131 2.67 -10.66 -7.35
C ILE A 131 2.77 -12.12 -7.77
N VAL A 132 2.04 -13.03 -7.14
CA VAL A 132 2.11 -14.47 -7.36
C VAL A 132 1.29 -14.90 -8.56
N SER A 133 0.00 -14.55 -8.60
CA SER A 133 -0.95 -15.02 -9.63
C SER A 133 -1.22 -14.00 -10.73
N GLY A 134 -0.70 -12.78 -10.60
CA GLY A 134 -1.03 -11.68 -11.52
C GLY A 134 -2.41 -11.09 -11.33
N ASN A 135 -3.25 -11.65 -10.45
CA ASN A 135 -4.67 -11.33 -10.36
C ASN A 135 -5.16 -11.31 -8.92
N ALA A 136 -6.03 -10.35 -8.60
CA ALA A 136 -6.77 -10.29 -7.34
C ALA A 136 -8.09 -9.57 -7.56
N LEU A 137 -9.16 -10.01 -6.89
CA LEU A 137 -10.43 -9.30 -6.88
C LEU A 137 -10.71 -8.77 -5.49
N ILE A 138 -10.86 -7.46 -5.37
CA ILE A 138 -11.25 -6.80 -4.12
C ILE A 138 -12.72 -6.41 -4.19
N PHE A 139 -13.47 -6.77 -3.18
CA PHE A 139 -14.83 -6.30 -2.95
C PHE A 139 -14.87 -5.32 -1.79
N MET A 140 -15.46 -4.14 -2.02
CA MET A 140 -15.67 -3.09 -1.03
C MET A 140 -17.06 -3.24 -0.41
N GLY A 141 -17.17 -4.06 0.63
CA GLY A 141 -18.43 -4.33 1.36
C GLY A 141 -18.78 -3.25 2.38
N LYS A 142 -19.85 -3.51 3.15
CA LYS A 142 -20.24 -2.66 4.29
C LYS A 142 -19.28 -2.84 5.48
N ASP A 143 -18.77 -4.07 5.64
CA ASP A 143 -17.94 -4.47 6.77
C ASP A 143 -16.43 -4.33 6.46
N GLY A 144 -16.07 -3.66 5.36
CA GLY A 144 -14.70 -3.46 4.91
C GLY A 144 -14.38 -4.14 3.59
N LEU A 145 -13.10 -4.24 3.28
CA LEU A 145 -12.61 -4.90 2.07
C LEU A 145 -12.59 -6.42 2.24
N LYS A 146 -12.87 -7.13 1.15
CA LYS A 146 -12.71 -8.59 1.04
C LYS A 146 -11.90 -8.91 -0.21
N ASN A 147 -10.86 -9.75 -0.06
CA ASN A 147 -10.05 -10.22 -1.17
C ASN A 147 -10.52 -11.62 -1.61
N PHE A 148 -10.68 -11.80 -2.92
CA PHE A 148 -10.99 -13.08 -3.54
C PHE A 148 -9.74 -13.55 -4.31
N PRO A 149 -9.20 -14.74 -3.99
CA PRO A 149 -8.14 -15.35 -4.77
C PRO A 149 -8.64 -15.80 -6.15
N LEU A 150 -7.71 -15.99 -7.10
CA LEU A 150 -8.04 -16.28 -8.50
C LEU A 150 -8.92 -17.53 -8.68
N ASN A 151 -8.81 -18.53 -7.82
CA ASN A 151 -9.62 -19.75 -7.87
C ASN A 151 -11.11 -19.54 -7.52
N ARG A 152 -11.48 -18.37 -6.92
CA ARG A 152 -12.84 -18.07 -6.46
C ARG A 152 -13.61 -17.09 -7.32
N TYR A 153 -13.06 -16.59 -8.40
CA TYR A 153 -13.75 -15.69 -9.30
C TYR A 153 -13.35 -15.87 -10.75
N VAL A 154 -14.21 -15.42 -11.62
CA VAL A 154 -13.97 -15.33 -13.06
C VAL A 154 -14.30 -13.95 -13.56
N VAL A 155 -13.59 -13.47 -14.55
CA VAL A 155 -13.77 -12.14 -15.17
C VAL A 155 -13.89 -12.32 -16.68
N ASN A 156 -14.75 -11.54 -17.30
CA ASN A 156 -14.81 -11.37 -18.75
C ASN A 156 -14.56 -9.90 -19.07
N ARG A 157 -13.68 -9.62 -20.03
CA ARG A 157 -13.30 -8.27 -20.45
C ARG A 157 -13.57 -8.07 -21.95
N ASP A 158 -13.66 -6.82 -22.34
CA ASP A 158 -13.68 -6.46 -23.78
C ASP A 158 -12.25 -6.41 -24.36
N GLY A 159 -12.14 -6.23 -25.68
CA GLY A 159 -10.84 -6.11 -26.37
C GLY A 159 -9.98 -4.93 -25.89
N ASN A 160 -10.53 -3.95 -25.19
CA ASN A 160 -9.81 -2.84 -24.58
C ASN A 160 -9.43 -3.08 -23.11
N GLY A 161 -9.74 -4.29 -22.59
CA GLY A 161 -9.46 -4.66 -21.21
C GLY A 161 -10.48 -4.14 -20.19
N ASN A 162 -11.59 -3.52 -20.63
CA ASN A 162 -12.65 -3.10 -19.71
C ASN A 162 -13.44 -4.30 -19.21
N VAL A 163 -13.79 -4.28 -17.93
CA VAL A 163 -14.55 -5.36 -17.31
C VAL A 163 -16.02 -5.29 -17.72
N LEU A 164 -16.54 -6.40 -18.23
CA LEU A 164 -17.94 -6.57 -18.62
C LEU A 164 -18.74 -7.37 -17.59
N GLU A 165 -18.12 -8.45 -17.09
CA GLU A 165 -18.78 -9.40 -16.18
C GLU A 165 -17.76 -9.95 -15.17
N ILE A 166 -18.21 -10.13 -13.92
CA ILE A 166 -17.47 -10.81 -12.85
C ILE A 166 -18.43 -11.80 -12.19
N ILE A 167 -17.97 -13.02 -11.93
CA ILE A 167 -18.74 -13.96 -11.13
C ILE A 167 -17.81 -14.53 -10.05
N THR A 168 -18.23 -14.40 -8.79
CA THR A 168 -17.53 -15.00 -7.65
C THR A 168 -18.24 -16.28 -7.21
N LYS A 169 -17.46 -17.23 -6.67
CA LYS A 169 -17.95 -18.48 -6.09
C LYS A 169 -17.50 -18.55 -4.63
N GLU A 170 -18.45 -18.78 -3.74
CA GLU A 170 -18.19 -18.92 -2.29
C GLU A 170 -19.00 -20.12 -1.74
N LEU A 171 -18.43 -20.81 -0.76
CA LEU A 171 -19.16 -21.80 0.02
C LEU A 171 -19.65 -21.13 1.29
N ILE A 172 -20.97 -21.16 1.49
CA ILE A 172 -21.62 -20.53 2.65
C ILE A 172 -22.62 -21.52 3.23
N SER A 173 -22.65 -21.64 4.55
CA SER A 173 -23.62 -22.51 5.22
C SER A 173 -25.04 -22.04 4.95
N ARG A 174 -25.94 -22.97 4.62
CA ARG A 174 -27.38 -22.72 4.40
C ARG A 174 -28.02 -22.00 5.59
N LYS A 175 -27.57 -22.33 6.79
CA LYS A 175 -28.04 -21.73 8.04
C LYS A 175 -27.78 -20.23 8.07
N ILE A 176 -26.62 -19.78 7.59
CA ILE A 176 -26.26 -18.34 7.51
C ILE A 176 -27.12 -17.64 6.46
N LEU A 177 -27.44 -18.33 5.37
CA LEU A 177 -28.27 -17.78 4.28
C LEU A 177 -29.77 -17.77 4.62
N GLY A 178 -30.20 -18.31 5.76
CA GLY A 178 -31.61 -18.42 6.12
C GLY A 178 -32.41 -19.37 5.21
N LEU A 179 -31.73 -20.19 4.43
CA LEU A 179 -32.36 -21.21 3.57
C LEU A 179 -32.69 -22.41 4.47
N GLU A 180 -33.93 -22.46 4.98
CA GLU A 180 -34.43 -23.65 5.66
C GLU A 180 -34.39 -24.86 4.73
N LYS A 181 -34.09 -26.05 5.29
CA LYS A 181 -34.03 -27.31 4.54
C LYS A 181 -35.38 -27.57 3.86
N ALA A 182 -35.47 -27.23 2.59
CA ALA A 182 -36.54 -27.72 1.74
C ALA A 182 -36.12 -29.11 1.18
N SER A 183 -36.02 -30.11 2.05
CA SER A 183 -35.94 -31.51 1.61
C SER A 183 -36.35 -32.43 2.77
N PRO A 184 -37.31 -33.32 2.51
CA PRO A 184 -37.67 -34.35 3.46
C PRO A 184 -36.65 -35.48 3.36
N ILE A 185 -36.12 -35.89 4.50
CA ILE A 185 -35.58 -37.22 4.75
C ILE A 185 -34.26 -37.55 4.02
N SER A 186 -33.16 -37.10 4.54
CA SER A 186 -31.92 -37.88 4.53
C SER A 186 -31.61 -38.26 5.97
N GLN A 187 -31.36 -39.57 6.17
CA GLN A 187 -31.10 -40.16 7.49
C GLN A 187 -29.83 -39.57 8.11
N PRO A 188 -29.75 -39.43 9.46
CA PRO A 188 -28.69 -38.70 10.12
C PRO A 188 -27.34 -39.42 10.26
N ASN A 189 -26.95 -40.27 9.35
CA ASN A 189 -25.76 -41.16 9.51
C ASN A 189 -24.88 -41.36 8.28
N GLU A 190 -24.78 -40.44 7.37
CA GLU A 190 -23.69 -40.51 6.37
C GLU A 190 -22.86 -39.20 6.42
N VAL A 191 -21.89 -39.18 7.31
CA VAL A 191 -20.71 -38.30 7.17
C VAL A 191 -20.01 -38.76 5.90
N ASN A 192 -20.24 -38.06 4.80
CA ASN A 192 -19.48 -38.31 3.58
C ASN A 192 -17.99 -38.19 3.95
N SER A 193 -17.20 -39.18 3.53
CA SER A 193 -15.76 -39.30 3.76
C SER A 193 -14.94 -38.08 3.25
N ASP A 194 -15.58 -37.05 2.77
CA ASP A 194 -15.05 -35.88 2.08
C ASP A 194 -15.08 -34.60 2.97
N GLY A 195 -15.54 -34.70 4.24
CA GLY A 195 -15.42 -33.61 5.24
C GLY A 195 -16.19 -32.33 4.92
N THR A 196 -17.16 -32.37 3.99
CA THR A 196 -18.11 -31.27 3.79
C THR A 196 -19.21 -31.38 4.83
N ASP A 197 -19.41 -30.33 5.63
CA ASP A 197 -20.66 -30.18 6.36
C ASP A 197 -21.79 -30.20 5.33
N GLU A 198 -22.77 -31.10 5.47
CA GLU A 198 -23.94 -31.25 4.59
C GLU A 198 -24.75 -29.96 4.44
N ASP A 199 -24.38 -28.90 5.18
CA ASP A 199 -25.05 -27.60 5.21
C ASP A 199 -24.44 -26.53 4.31
N ASP A 200 -23.30 -26.78 3.63
CA ASP A 200 -22.67 -25.75 2.78
C ASP A 200 -23.23 -25.75 1.37
N VAL A 201 -23.52 -24.56 0.84
CA VAL A 201 -24.01 -24.33 -0.51
C VAL A 201 -23.10 -23.40 -1.29
N GLU A 202 -22.94 -23.67 -2.58
CA GLU A 202 -22.22 -22.78 -3.49
C GLU A 202 -23.06 -21.54 -3.81
N VAL A 203 -22.55 -20.38 -3.40
CA VAL A 203 -23.17 -19.08 -3.69
C VAL A 203 -22.38 -18.40 -4.79
N TYR A 204 -23.06 -18.07 -5.87
CA TYR A 204 -22.51 -17.33 -7.00
C TYR A 204 -22.97 -15.88 -6.96
N THR A 205 -22.04 -14.91 -6.93
CA THR A 205 -22.38 -13.50 -7.09
C THR A 205 -22.08 -13.08 -8.52
N CYS A 206 -23.13 -12.81 -9.29
CA CYS A 206 -23.06 -12.33 -10.66
C CYS A 206 -23.07 -10.83 -10.72
N VAL A 207 -22.02 -10.24 -11.24
CA VAL A 207 -21.85 -8.80 -11.42
C VAL A 207 -21.73 -8.50 -12.91
N LYS A 208 -22.61 -7.67 -13.46
CA LYS A 208 -22.63 -7.29 -14.87
C LYS A 208 -22.71 -5.77 -15.04
N LEU A 209 -22.00 -5.26 -16.02
CA LEU A 209 -22.18 -3.91 -16.49
C LEU A 209 -23.40 -3.89 -17.45
N ASP A 210 -24.41 -3.14 -17.11
CA ASP A 210 -25.58 -2.94 -17.99
C ASP A 210 -25.29 -1.80 -18.96
N ASP A 211 -25.18 -2.13 -20.24
CA ASP A 211 -24.87 -1.18 -21.31
C ASP A 211 -25.94 -0.08 -21.47
N LYS A 212 -27.20 -0.38 -21.13
CA LYS A 212 -28.30 0.58 -21.29
C LYS A 212 -28.30 1.65 -20.20
N SER A 213 -28.09 1.25 -18.94
CA SER A 213 -28.09 2.18 -17.81
C SER A 213 -26.69 2.71 -17.46
N GLY A 214 -25.61 2.11 -17.98
CA GLY A 214 -24.24 2.42 -17.61
C GLY A 214 -23.93 2.14 -16.13
N ARG A 215 -24.64 1.20 -15.52
CA ARG A 215 -24.52 0.85 -14.11
C ARG A 215 -24.08 -0.59 -13.93
N TRP A 216 -23.34 -0.83 -12.88
CA TRP A 216 -23.10 -2.17 -12.38
C TRP A 216 -24.34 -2.70 -11.69
N ILE A 217 -24.77 -3.91 -12.04
CA ILE A 217 -25.88 -4.63 -11.42
C ILE A 217 -25.34 -5.97 -10.95
N TRP A 218 -25.66 -6.37 -9.72
CA TRP A 218 -25.30 -7.70 -9.21
C TRP A 218 -26.40 -8.32 -8.37
N HIS A 219 -26.36 -9.64 -8.32
CA HIS A 219 -27.25 -10.47 -7.51
C HIS A 219 -26.51 -11.74 -7.10
N GLN A 220 -27.03 -12.45 -6.12
CA GLN A 220 -26.51 -13.72 -5.67
C GLN A 220 -27.46 -14.85 -6.04
N GLU A 221 -26.90 -15.97 -6.46
CA GLU A 221 -27.61 -17.20 -6.77
C GLU A 221 -27.04 -18.34 -5.91
N ALA A 222 -27.92 -19.14 -5.32
CA ALA A 222 -27.62 -20.37 -4.63
C ALA A 222 -28.60 -21.47 -5.09
N ASP A 223 -28.12 -22.68 -5.34
CA ASP A 223 -28.93 -23.79 -5.86
C ASP A 223 -29.77 -23.37 -7.09
N ASP A 224 -29.18 -22.58 -7.99
CA ASP A 224 -29.82 -22.03 -9.19
C ASP A 224 -31.01 -21.07 -8.95
N LEU A 225 -31.18 -20.59 -7.72
CA LEU A 225 -32.20 -19.62 -7.34
C LEU A 225 -31.56 -18.29 -6.93
N ILE A 226 -32.16 -17.18 -7.37
CA ILE A 226 -31.72 -15.85 -6.94
C ILE A 226 -32.11 -15.65 -5.48
N LEU A 227 -31.14 -15.32 -4.64
CA LEU A 227 -31.38 -15.04 -3.23
C LEU A 227 -32.22 -13.76 -3.08
N PRO A 228 -33.25 -13.74 -2.21
CA PRO A 228 -34.03 -12.56 -1.94
C PRO A 228 -33.11 -11.43 -1.40
N ASP A 229 -33.43 -10.18 -1.73
CA ASP A 229 -32.71 -8.97 -1.31
C ASP A 229 -31.20 -8.88 -1.70
N SER A 230 -30.73 -9.82 -2.54
CA SER A 230 -29.34 -9.84 -3.01
C SER A 230 -29.06 -8.85 -4.15
N ARG A 231 -30.09 -8.31 -4.80
CA ARG A 231 -29.96 -7.40 -5.94
C ARG A 231 -29.48 -6.02 -5.49
N SER A 232 -28.42 -5.55 -6.13
CA SER A 232 -27.86 -4.24 -5.85
C SER A 232 -27.27 -3.60 -7.10
N THR A 233 -27.08 -2.28 -7.07
CA THR A 233 -26.53 -1.53 -8.20
C THR A 233 -25.53 -0.49 -7.75
N ALA A 234 -24.59 -0.14 -8.64
CA ALA A 234 -23.66 0.97 -8.43
C ALA A 234 -23.38 1.71 -9.74
N PRO A 235 -23.04 3.00 -9.70
CA PRO A 235 -22.57 3.73 -10.87
C PRO A 235 -21.27 3.13 -11.43
N LYS A 236 -21.01 3.28 -12.73
CA LYS A 236 -19.83 2.72 -13.40
C LYS A 236 -18.51 3.08 -12.68
N ASN A 237 -18.35 4.34 -12.29
CA ASN A 237 -17.11 4.87 -11.71
C ASN A 237 -16.94 4.59 -10.20
N THR A 238 -17.94 3.99 -9.54
CA THR A 238 -17.91 3.70 -8.11
C THR A 238 -18.34 2.26 -7.82
N SER A 239 -17.93 1.33 -8.69
CA SER A 239 -18.12 -0.10 -8.48
C SER A 239 -17.49 -0.54 -7.16
N PRO A 240 -18.15 -1.39 -6.38
CA PRO A 240 -17.53 -2.01 -5.22
C PRO A 240 -16.63 -3.20 -5.60
N TRP A 241 -16.65 -3.64 -6.85
CA TRP A 241 -15.89 -4.78 -7.37
C TRP A 241 -14.69 -4.29 -8.16
N LEU A 242 -13.48 -4.61 -7.70
CA LEU A 242 -12.22 -4.13 -8.24
C LEU A 242 -11.37 -5.34 -8.67
N PRO A 243 -11.49 -5.81 -9.93
CA PRO A 243 -10.65 -6.87 -10.47
C PRO A 243 -9.31 -6.28 -10.93
N LEU A 244 -8.26 -6.59 -10.18
CA LEU A 244 -6.92 -6.04 -10.34
C LEU A 244 -6.03 -6.96 -11.15
N ARG A 245 -5.10 -6.38 -11.91
CA ARG A 245 -4.07 -7.09 -12.66
C ARG A 245 -2.68 -6.55 -12.32
N PHE A 246 -1.66 -7.40 -12.37
CA PHE A 246 -0.28 -6.99 -12.17
C PHE A 246 0.37 -6.52 -13.48
N ASN A 247 0.48 -7.40 -14.46
CA ASN A 247 0.87 -7.06 -15.84
C ASN A 247 -0.25 -7.43 -16.80
N THR A 248 -0.51 -6.60 -17.78
CA THR A 248 -1.56 -6.81 -18.78
C THR A 248 -0.97 -7.19 -20.12
N VAL A 249 -1.57 -8.18 -20.76
CA VAL A 249 -1.30 -8.55 -22.15
C VAL A 249 -2.56 -8.28 -22.94
N ASP A 250 -2.39 -7.73 -24.14
CA ASP A 250 -3.51 -7.43 -25.02
C ASP A 250 -4.29 -8.70 -25.42
N GLY A 251 -5.62 -8.62 -25.31
CA GLY A 251 -6.50 -9.76 -25.58
C GLY A 251 -6.62 -10.80 -24.44
N GLU A 252 -5.92 -10.64 -23.30
CA GLU A 252 -6.07 -11.52 -22.14
C GLU A 252 -7.01 -10.90 -21.09
N ASP A 253 -7.94 -11.73 -20.57
CA ASP A 253 -8.85 -11.32 -19.48
C ASP A 253 -8.13 -11.20 -18.13
N TYR A 254 -7.03 -11.94 -17.96
CA TYR A 254 -6.27 -12.06 -16.73
C TYR A 254 -4.88 -11.45 -16.88
N GLY A 255 -4.32 -10.98 -15.77
CA GLY A 255 -2.97 -10.44 -15.71
C GLY A 255 -1.92 -11.52 -15.46
N ARG A 256 -0.65 -11.21 -15.73
CA ARG A 256 0.52 -12.04 -15.47
C ARG A 256 1.24 -11.58 -14.20
N GLY A 257 1.64 -12.54 -13.34
CA GLY A 257 2.32 -12.24 -12.08
C GLY A 257 3.82 -12.01 -12.23
N ARG A 258 4.42 -11.30 -11.26
CA ARG A 258 5.87 -11.13 -11.24
C ARG A 258 6.61 -12.46 -11.04
N VAL A 259 6.03 -13.37 -10.26
CA VAL A 259 6.62 -14.69 -10.00
C VAL A 259 6.68 -15.53 -11.28
N GLU A 260 5.68 -15.41 -12.16
CA GLU A 260 5.65 -16.10 -13.45
C GLU A 260 6.87 -15.78 -14.33
N GLU A 261 7.33 -14.52 -14.32
CA GLU A 261 8.50 -14.08 -15.07
C GLU A 261 9.80 -14.78 -14.61
N PHE A 262 9.86 -15.20 -13.35
CA PHE A 262 11.03 -15.83 -12.72
C PHE A 262 10.81 -17.27 -12.31
N ILE A 263 9.73 -17.92 -12.82
CA ILE A 263 9.37 -19.28 -12.45
C ILE A 263 10.47 -20.30 -12.78
N GLY A 264 11.20 -20.09 -13.88
CA GLY A 264 12.35 -20.93 -14.27
C GLY A 264 13.48 -20.88 -13.27
N ASP A 265 13.81 -19.69 -12.78
CA ASP A 265 14.85 -19.51 -11.75
C ASP A 265 14.41 -20.10 -10.40
N LEU A 266 13.13 -19.94 -10.03
CA LEU A 266 12.57 -20.52 -8.81
C LEU A 266 12.55 -22.05 -8.84
N ARG A 267 12.18 -22.67 -9.99
CA ARG A 267 12.24 -24.12 -10.19
C ARG A 267 13.68 -24.63 -10.05
N SER A 268 14.62 -23.96 -10.71
CA SER A 268 16.04 -24.31 -10.66
C SER A 268 16.59 -24.21 -9.25
N LEU A 269 16.30 -23.10 -8.55
CA LEU A 269 16.73 -22.90 -7.16
C LEU A 269 16.12 -23.95 -6.23
N ASN A 270 14.85 -24.28 -6.40
CA ASN A 270 14.17 -25.29 -5.60
C ASN A 270 14.80 -26.68 -5.79
N GLY A 271 15.06 -27.08 -7.05
CA GLY A 271 15.73 -28.35 -7.38
C GLY A 271 17.15 -28.43 -6.85
N LEU A 272 17.94 -27.35 -7.00
CA LEU A 272 19.31 -27.29 -6.47
C LEU A 272 19.33 -27.35 -4.93
N SER A 273 18.41 -26.64 -4.27
CA SER A 273 18.30 -26.66 -2.81
C SER A 273 17.92 -28.04 -2.30
N GLN A 274 16.98 -28.72 -2.96
CA GLN A 274 16.62 -30.11 -2.65
C GLN A 274 17.82 -31.05 -2.81
N ALA A 275 18.48 -30.99 -3.96
CA ALA A 275 19.65 -31.84 -4.27
C ALA A 275 20.80 -31.64 -3.27
N LEU A 276 21.06 -30.39 -2.85
CA LEU A 276 22.06 -30.06 -1.85
C LEU A 276 21.74 -30.65 -0.49
N VAL A 277 20.49 -30.54 -0.02
CA VAL A 277 20.06 -31.07 1.28
C VAL A 277 20.07 -32.58 1.28
N GLU A 278 19.48 -33.22 0.25
CA GLU A 278 19.47 -34.67 0.12
C GLU A 278 20.88 -35.24 -0.05
N GLY A 279 21.68 -34.62 -0.93
CA GLY A 279 23.08 -35.00 -1.15
C GLY A 279 23.93 -34.87 0.10
N SER A 280 23.78 -33.77 0.86
CA SER A 280 24.47 -33.58 2.14
C SER A 280 24.05 -34.63 3.18
N SER A 281 22.75 -34.98 3.19
CA SER A 281 22.24 -36.04 4.06
C SER A 281 22.84 -37.42 3.72
N VAL A 282 22.99 -37.74 2.42
CA VAL A 282 23.62 -38.97 1.97
C VAL A 282 25.14 -38.94 2.24
N ALA A 283 25.79 -37.80 1.97
CA ALA A 283 27.24 -37.66 2.20
C ALA A 283 27.61 -37.75 3.69
N SER A 284 26.72 -37.37 4.58
CA SER A 284 26.92 -37.51 6.04
C SER A 284 26.80 -38.94 6.55
N LYS A 285 26.21 -39.85 5.74
CA LYS A 285 26.09 -41.27 6.10
C LYS A 285 27.40 -41.96 5.74
N VAL A 286 28.14 -42.43 6.73
CA VAL A 286 29.30 -43.27 6.56
C VAL A 286 28.85 -44.71 6.60
N ILE A 287 29.03 -45.44 5.46
CA ILE A 287 28.77 -46.85 5.40
C ILE A 287 30.10 -47.62 5.46
N PHE A 288 30.20 -48.45 6.46
CA PHE A 288 31.36 -49.34 6.60
C PHE A 288 31.09 -50.67 5.88
N LEU A 289 31.96 -51.02 4.97
CA LEU A 289 31.96 -52.33 4.35
C LEU A 289 33.00 -53.21 5.04
N VAL A 290 32.56 -54.36 5.53
CA VAL A 290 33.45 -55.33 6.12
C VAL A 290 33.59 -56.49 5.12
N SER A 291 34.83 -56.84 4.77
CA SER A 291 35.10 -57.96 3.85
C SER A 291 34.53 -59.26 4.39
N PRO A 292 33.92 -60.15 3.54
CA PRO A 292 33.44 -61.43 4.01
C PRO A 292 34.50 -62.33 4.65
N SER A 293 35.77 -62.12 4.30
CA SER A 293 36.94 -62.83 4.85
C SER A 293 37.64 -62.09 6.00
N ALA A 294 37.03 -60.99 6.50
CA ALA A 294 37.64 -60.15 7.53
C ALA A 294 37.76 -60.88 8.87
N THR A 295 38.84 -60.55 9.58
CA THR A 295 39.01 -60.93 10.99
C THR A 295 38.25 -59.99 11.91
N THR A 296 37.90 -58.81 11.44
CA THR A 296 37.10 -57.81 12.15
C THR A 296 35.63 -58.17 12.08
N LYS A 297 35.03 -58.37 13.25
CA LYS A 297 33.57 -58.74 13.34
C LYS A 297 32.70 -57.49 13.20
N PRO A 298 31.69 -57.46 12.28
CA PRO A 298 30.81 -56.27 12.08
C PRO A 298 30.10 -55.86 13.36
N HIS A 299 29.68 -56.83 14.19
CA HIS A 299 29.00 -56.54 15.44
C HIS A 299 29.89 -55.81 16.46
N THR A 300 31.17 -56.16 16.56
CA THR A 300 32.10 -55.48 17.46
C THR A 300 32.41 -54.08 16.99
N LEU A 301 32.47 -53.86 15.66
CA LEU A 301 32.66 -52.53 15.08
C LEU A 301 31.42 -51.63 15.31
N SER A 302 30.23 -52.16 15.15
CA SER A 302 28.97 -51.38 15.35
C SER A 302 28.70 -50.95 16.77
N GLN A 303 29.22 -51.68 17.76
CA GLN A 303 29.09 -51.37 19.19
C GLN A 303 30.25 -50.57 19.77
N ALA A 304 31.31 -50.36 18.98
CA ALA A 304 32.49 -49.65 19.41
C ALA A 304 32.20 -48.14 19.57
N GLY A 305 32.46 -47.61 20.78
CA GLY A 305 32.41 -46.19 21.07
C GLY A 305 33.62 -45.43 20.57
N ASN A 306 33.58 -44.10 20.62
CA ASN A 306 34.70 -43.27 20.22
C ASN A 306 35.93 -43.55 21.06
N GLY A 307 37.07 -43.89 20.43
CA GLY A 307 38.31 -44.27 21.11
C GLY A 307 38.41 -45.74 21.55
N ALA A 308 37.48 -46.61 21.15
CA ALA A 308 37.51 -48.04 21.46
C ALA A 308 38.65 -48.75 20.71
N ILE A 309 39.29 -49.68 21.39
CA ILE A 309 40.34 -50.55 20.82
C ILE A 309 39.67 -51.82 20.34
N ILE A 310 39.74 -52.12 19.05
CA ILE A 310 39.11 -53.26 18.39
C ILE A 310 40.18 -54.11 17.74
N GLN A 311 40.09 -55.44 17.90
CA GLN A 311 40.97 -56.36 17.23
C GLN A 311 40.51 -56.50 15.76
N GLY A 312 41.41 -56.26 14.78
CA GLY A 312 41.12 -56.34 13.37
C GLY A 312 42.25 -55.80 12.53
N ARG A 313 42.10 -55.88 11.19
CA ARG A 313 43.04 -55.30 10.23
C ARG A 313 42.37 -54.06 9.59
N PRO A 314 43.09 -52.92 9.39
CA PRO A 314 42.53 -51.76 8.72
C PRO A 314 42.01 -52.03 7.34
N GLU A 315 42.59 -53.00 6.63
CA GLU A 315 42.23 -53.40 5.26
C GLU A 315 40.88 -54.16 5.20
N ASP A 316 40.43 -54.74 6.32
CA ASP A 316 39.18 -55.48 6.43
C ASP A 316 37.96 -54.56 6.35
N VAL A 317 38.12 -53.26 6.62
CA VAL A 317 37.04 -52.29 6.71
C VAL A 317 37.21 -51.21 5.65
N GLY A 318 36.38 -51.27 4.64
CA GLY A 318 36.27 -50.19 3.66
C GLY A 318 35.25 -49.14 4.10
N VAL A 319 35.54 -47.89 3.91
CA VAL A 319 34.61 -46.79 4.12
C VAL A 319 34.07 -46.35 2.76
N VAL A 320 32.79 -46.47 2.57
CA VAL A 320 32.12 -45.88 1.40
C VAL A 320 31.67 -44.50 1.76
N GLN A 321 32.38 -43.52 1.27
CA GLN A 321 32.02 -42.11 1.32
C GLN A 321 31.74 -41.61 -0.08
N VAL A 322 30.64 -40.87 -0.27
CA VAL A 322 30.36 -40.19 -1.52
C VAL A 322 31.25 -38.97 -1.63
N GLY A 323 32.41 -39.13 -2.28
CA GLY A 323 33.47 -38.11 -2.37
C GLY A 323 33.20 -37.00 -3.42
N LYS A 324 31.97 -36.48 -3.52
CA LYS A 324 31.57 -35.44 -4.52
C LYS A 324 31.55 -34.01 -3.96
N THR A 325 32.53 -33.66 -3.13
CA THR A 325 32.59 -32.32 -2.50
C THR A 325 32.72 -31.17 -3.50
N ALA A 326 33.37 -31.39 -4.64
CA ALA A 326 33.51 -30.36 -5.69
C ALA A 326 32.15 -30.06 -6.38
N ASP A 327 31.34 -31.09 -6.64
CA ASP A 327 30.00 -30.93 -7.27
C ASP A 327 29.03 -30.18 -6.38
N PHE A 328 29.08 -30.42 -5.06
CA PHE A 328 28.26 -29.69 -4.09
C PHE A 328 28.60 -28.20 -4.00
N ARG A 329 29.89 -27.86 -4.10
CA ARG A 329 30.34 -26.47 -4.10
C ARG A 329 29.81 -25.71 -5.32
N THR A 330 29.95 -26.30 -6.51
CA THR A 330 29.40 -25.71 -7.74
C THR A 330 27.89 -25.52 -7.68
N ALA A 331 27.15 -26.52 -7.19
CA ALA A 331 25.71 -26.42 -7.01
C ALA A 331 25.32 -25.32 -6.00
N GLN A 332 26.08 -25.17 -4.91
CA GLN A 332 25.86 -24.11 -3.92
C GLN A 332 26.13 -22.72 -4.51
N GLU A 333 27.22 -22.56 -5.27
CA GLU A 333 27.55 -21.29 -5.95
C GLU A 333 26.44 -20.92 -6.97
N MET A 334 25.92 -21.88 -7.75
CA MET A 334 24.79 -21.66 -8.66
C MET A 334 23.51 -21.27 -7.90
N ALA A 335 23.19 -21.97 -6.82
CA ALA A 335 22.02 -21.65 -6.00
C ALA A 335 22.10 -20.23 -5.42
N GLN A 336 23.28 -19.82 -4.97
CA GLN A 336 23.52 -18.45 -4.48
C GLN A 336 23.35 -17.42 -5.60
N GLN A 337 23.89 -17.65 -6.79
CA GLN A 337 23.74 -16.74 -7.94
C GLN A 337 22.27 -16.59 -8.37
N ILE A 338 21.52 -17.70 -8.46
CA ILE A 338 20.10 -17.66 -8.79
C ILE A 338 19.34 -16.94 -7.69
N GLY A 339 19.61 -17.25 -6.42
CA GLY A 339 19.01 -16.58 -5.28
C GLY A 339 19.23 -15.07 -5.29
N GLN A 340 20.43 -14.61 -5.67
CA GLN A 340 20.75 -13.19 -5.79
C GLN A 340 19.96 -12.53 -6.94
N ARG A 341 19.90 -13.17 -8.13
CA ARG A 341 19.09 -12.66 -9.26
C ARG A 341 17.62 -12.47 -8.88
N ILE A 342 17.04 -13.47 -8.17
CA ILE A 342 15.66 -13.37 -7.68
C ILE A 342 15.54 -12.22 -6.67
N ALA A 343 16.46 -12.12 -5.71
CA ALA A 343 16.45 -11.05 -4.72
C ALA A 343 16.48 -9.66 -5.37
N ASP A 344 17.35 -9.46 -6.34
CA ASP A 344 17.47 -8.20 -7.08
C ASP A 344 16.21 -7.89 -7.89
N ALA A 345 15.64 -8.89 -8.58
CA ALA A 345 14.43 -8.75 -9.36
C ALA A 345 13.18 -8.39 -8.54
N PHE A 346 13.12 -8.83 -7.29
CA PHE A 346 12.04 -8.51 -6.35
C PHE A 346 12.41 -7.38 -5.38
N LEU A 347 13.50 -6.66 -5.66
CA LEU A 347 13.95 -5.53 -4.85
C LEU A 347 14.20 -5.90 -3.38
N VAL A 348 14.62 -7.14 -3.14
CA VAL A 348 15.07 -7.57 -1.82
C VAL A 348 16.47 -6.99 -1.63
N LEU A 349 16.52 -5.72 -1.21
CA LEU A 349 17.80 -5.07 -0.90
C LEU A 349 18.44 -5.78 0.29
N ASN A 350 19.63 -6.28 0.10
CA ASN A 350 20.53 -6.53 1.22
C ASN A 350 20.96 -5.15 1.71
N VAL A 351 20.24 -4.62 2.69
CA VAL A 351 20.74 -3.49 3.47
C VAL A 351 22.06 -3.97 4.05
N ARG A 352 23.17 -3.53 3.45
CA ARG A 352 24.46 -3.68 4.13
C ARG A 352 24.27 -2.98 5.47
N ASP A 353 24.59 -3.68 6.55
CA ASP A 353 24.64 -3.15 7.92
C ASP A 353 25.69 -2.03 8.00
N SER A 354 25.51 -0.96 7.24
CA SER A 354 26.27 0.26 7.43
C SER A 354 25.37 1.20 8.24
N GLU A 355 25.79 1.51 9.44
CA GLU A 355 25.14 2.47 10.35
C GLU A 355 24.97 3.89 9.75
N ARG A 356 25.29 4.08 8.47
CA ARG A 356 25.21 5.34 7.72
C ARG A 356 24.55 5.14 6.37
N THR A 357 23.26 4.83 6.37
CA THR A 357 22.45 4.97 5.15
C THR A 357 22.30 6.45 4.89
N THR A 358 22.93 6.97 3.86
CA THR A 358 22.82 8.39 3.50
C THR A 358 21.43 8.65 2.87
N ALA A 359 20.91 9.86 3.03
CA ALA A 359 19.67 10.29 2.38
C ALA A 359 19.70 10.04 0.86
N GLU A 360 20.90 10.10 0.25
CA GLU A 360 21.12 9.83 -1.17
C GLU A 360 20.93 8.34 -1.54
N GLU A 361 21.33 7.39 -0.69
CA GLU A 361 21.07 5.95 -0.93
C GLU A 361 19.59 5.63 -0.87
N VAL A 362 18.85 6.23 0.04
CA VAL A 362 17.39 6.11 0.12
C VAL A 362 16.75 6.65 -1.16
N ARG A 363 17.21 7.79 -1.65
CA ARG A 363 16.74 8.41 -2.89
C ARG A 363 17.05 7.57 -4.13
N MET A 364 18.26 7.03 -4.24
CA MET A 364 18.65 6.14 -5.34
C MET A 364 17.79 4.87 -5.36
N THR A 365 17.53 4.29 -4.20
CA THR A 365 16.64 3.14 -4.05
C THR A 365 15.20 3.45 -4.49
N GLN A 366 14.72 4.66 -4.18
CA GLN A 366 13.40 5.12 -4.59
C GLN A 366 13.31 5.29 -6.11
N LEU A 367 14.31 5.90 -6.73
CA LEU A 367 14.39 6.06 -8.19
C LEU A 367 14.46 4.72 -8.91
N GLU A 368 15.14 3.74 -8.34
CA GLU A 368 15.22 2.39 -8.90
C GLU A 368 13.87 1.66 -8.82
N LEU A 369 13.17 1.80 -7.70
CA LEU A 369 11.79 1.32 -7.54
C LEU A 369 10.86 1.93 -8.60
N GLU A 370 10.95 3.23 -8.84
CA GLU A 370 10.12 3.92 -9.83
C GLU A 370 10.41 3.44 -11.26
N LYS A 371 11.69 3.27 -11.61
CA LYS A 371 12.09 2.74 -12.92
C LYS A 371 11.56 1.32 -13.17
N GLN A 372 11.62 0.46 -12.17
CA GLN A 372 11.22 -0.95 -12.32
C GLN A 372 9.71 -1.17 -12.21
N LEU A 373 9.01 -0.35 -11.44
CA LEU A 373 7.59 -0.55 -11.10
C LEU A 373 6.66 0.57 -11.59
N GLY A 374 7.17 1.58 -12.30
CA GLY A 374 6.38 2.75 -12.72
C GLY A 374 5.15 2.39 -13.55
N GLY A 375 5.25 1.42 -14.47
CA GLY A 375 4.12 0.90 -15.24
C GLY A 375 3.05 0.24 -14.36
N LEU A 376 3.48 -0.55 -13.39
CA LEU A 376 2.59 -1.20 -12.42
C LEU A 376 1.87 -0.17 -11.55
N PHE A 377 2.57 0.87 -11.07
CA PHE A 377 1.94 1.95 -10.30
C PHE A 377 0.86 2.66 -11.11
N SER A 378 1.12 2.93 -12.38
CA SER A 378 0.14 3.54 -13.27
C SER A 378 -1.11 2.66 -13.41
N LEU A 379 -0.94 1.36 -13.62
CA LEU A 379 -2.03 0.40 -13.73
C LEU A 379 -2.83 0.30 -12.42
N LEU A 380 -2.15 0.12 -11.28
CA LEU A 380 -2.81 0.04 -9.98
C LEU A 380 -3.45 1.37 -9.55
N THR A 381 -2.95 2.50 -10.02
CA THR A 381 -3.62 3.79 -9.83
C THR A 381 -4.98 3.80 -10.53
N VAL A 382 -5.07 3.30 -11.76
CA VAL A 382 -6.31 3.26 -12.53
C VAL A 382 -7.26 2.17 -12.06
N GLU A 383 -6.77 0.96 -11.84
CA GLU A 383 -7.60 -0.21 -11.48
C GLU A 383 -7.98 -0.25 -9.98
N PHE A 384 -7.14 0.33 -9.09
CA PHE A 384 -7.36 0.26 -7.65
C PHE A 384 -7.53 1.63 -6.99
N LEU A 385 -6.48 2.49 -6.97
CA LEU A 385 -6.48 3.67 -6.09
C LEU A 385 -7.60 4.67 -6.42
N VAL A 386 -7.82 4.98 -7.68
CA VAL A 386 -8.90 5.90 -8.10
C VAL A 386 -10.28 5.33 -7.81
N PRO A 387 -10.63 4.09 -8.19
CA PRO A 387 -11.94 3.50 -7.84
C PRO A 387 -12.15 3.35 -6.33
N TYR A 388 -11.12 2.93 -5.60
CA TYR A 388 -11.14 2.81 -4.14
C TYR A 388 -11.46 4.14 -3.47
N LEU A 389 -10.74 5.20 -3.84
CA LEU A 389 -10.96 6.53 -3.29
C LEU A 389 -12.34 7.10 -3.65
N ASN A 390 -12.77 6.96 -4.91
CA ASN A 390 -14.09 7.41 -5.34
C ASN A 390 -15.21 6.69 -4.56
N ARG A 391 -15.03 5.40 -4.30
CA ARG A 391 -16.00 4.62 -3.53
C ARG A 391 -15.99 5.02 -2.06
N THR A 392 -14.82 5.21 -1.46
CA THR A 392 -14.66 5.65 -0.06
C THR A 392 -15.30 7.04 0.14
N LEU A 393 -15.04 7.98 -0.76
CA LEU A 393 -15.70 9.29 -0.77
C LEU A 393 -17.23 9.16 -0.81
N LEU A 394 -17.75 8.31 -1.68
CA LEU A 394 -19.19 8.09 -1.79
C LEU A 394 -19.79 7.48 -0.50
N VAL A 395 -19.10 6.56 0.13
CA VAL A 395 -19.53 5.95 1.41
C VAL A 395 -19.56 7.00 2.52
N LEU A 396 -18.51 7.80 2.67
CA LEU A 396 -18.40 8.85 3.69
C LEU A 396 -19.42 9.98 3.46
N GLN A 397 -19.73 10.33 2.21
CA GLN A 397 -20.79 11.28 1.88
C GLN A 397 -22.18 10.75 2.21
N ARG A 398 -22.43 9.45 1.99
CA ARG A 398 -23.71 8.81 2.33
C ARG A 398 -23.93 8.67 3.83
N SER A 399 -22.87 8.49 4.59
CA SER A 399 -22.91 8.45 6.06
C SER A 399 -22.89 9.84 6.70
N ASN A 400 -22.94 10.93 5.91
CA ASN A 400 -22.86 12.32 6.34
C ASN A 400 -21.61 12.66 7.19
N GLN A 401 -20.54 11.88 7.07
CA GLN A 401 -19.27 12.16 7.74
C GLN A 401 -18.48 13.26 7.03
N ILE A 402 -18.65 13.39 5.72
CA ILE A 402 -18.08 14.48 4.93
C ILE A 402 -19.18 15.21 4.15
N PRO A 403 -18.99 16.52 3.87
CA PRO A 403 -19.93 17.29 3.07
C PRO A 403 -20.05 16.73 1.64
N LYS A 404 -21.20 16.94 1.01
CA LYS A 404 -21.41 16.56 -0.39
C LYS A 404 -20.54 17.43 -1.29
N LEU A 405 -19.49 16.86 -1.85
CA LEU A 405 -18.66 17.53 -2.84
C LEU A 405 -19.36 17.56 -4.20
N PRO A 406 -19.35 18.68 -4.92
CA PRO A 406 -19.87 18.74 -6.28
C PRO A 406 -19.00 17.87 -7.19
N LYS A 407 -19.59 16.82 -7.75
CA LYS A 407 -18.87 15.79 -8.56
C LYS A 407 -18.19 16.37 -9.81
N ASP A 408 -18.72 17.48 -10.30
CA ASP A 408 -18.20 18.13 -11.52
C ASP A 408 -17.06 19.10 -11.26
N LEU A 409 -16.88 19.55 -10.01
CA LEU A 409 -15.91 20.56 -9.63
C LEU A 409 -14.68 19.99 -8.91
N VAL A 410 -14.83 18.86 -8.19
CA VAL A 410 -13.76 18.28 -7.38
C VAL A 410 -13.29 16.98 -7.98
N ARG A 411 -11.98 16.87 -8.20
CA ARG A 411 -11.34 15.66 -8.68
C ARG A 411 -10.27 15.20 -7.69
N PRO A 412 -10.31 13.92 -7.26
CA PRO A 412 -9.19 13.37 -6.54
C PRO A 412 -8.02 13.16 -7.49
N LYS A 413 -6.87 13.73 -7.18
CA LYS A 413 -5.59 13.49 -7.87
C LYS A 413 -4.77 12.55 -7.01
N ILE A 414 -4.44 11.39 -7.56
CA ILE A 414 -3.56 10.45 -6.87
C ILE A 414 -2.12 11.00 -6.91
N VAL A 415 -1.52 11.04 -5.74
CA VAL A 415 -0.13 11.47 -5.51
C VAL A 415 0.70 10.28 -5.01
N ALA A 416 0.12 9.07 -5.06
CA ALA A 416 0.77 7.84 -4.67
C ALA A 416 1.95 7.49 -5.62
N GLY A 417 2.83 6.65 -5.13
CA GLY A 417 4.06 6.28 -5.83
C GLY A 417 5.28 6.92 -5.18
N VAL A 418 6.39 6.91 -5.87
CA VAL A 418 7.66 7.44 -5.38
C VAL A 418 7.59 8.93 -5.03
N ASN A 419 6.72 9.67 -5.73
CA ASN A 419 6.42 11.07 -5.41
C ASN A 419 5.73 11.27 -4.04
N ALA A 420 5.06 10.27 -3.48
CA ALA A 420 4.50 10.35 -2.13
C ALA A 420 5.57 10.21 -1.05
N LEU A 421 6.64 9.47 -1.34
CA LEU A 421 7.85 9.42 -0.50
C LEU A 421 8.68 10.70 -0.65
N GLY A 422 8.51 11.41 -1.77
CA GLY A 422 9.16 12.69 -2.08
C GLY A 422 8.58 13.92 -1.39
N ARG A 423 7.59 13.81 -0.49
CA ARG A 423 7.12 14.97 0.30
C ARG A 423 8.14 15.47 1.31
N GLY A 424 9.07 14.62 1.74
CA GLY A 424 10.32 15.08 2.33
C GLY A 424 11.11 15.96 1.36
N GLN A 425 11.02 15.69 0.06
CA GLN A 425 11.65 16.45 -1.02
C GLN A 425 10.98 17.81 -1.27
N ASP A 426 9.66 17.94 -1.18
CA ASP A 426 8.98 19.26 -1.30
C ASP A 426 9.44 20.20 -0.19
N ARG A 427 9.62 19.67 1.03
CA ARG A 427 10.22 20.42 2.14
C ARG A 427 11.67 20.78 1.83
N GLU A 428 12.45 19.79 1.41
CA GLU A 428 13.88 19.96 1.13
C GLU A 428 14.08 20.87 -0.08
N SER A 429 13.30 20.70 -1.14
CA SER A 429 13.29 21.58 -2.31
C SER A 429 12.87 23.00 -1.98
N LEU A 430 11.82 23.20 -1.16
CA LEU A 430 11.40 24.52 -0.72
C LEU A 430 12.44 25.15 0.20
N THR A 431 13.03 24.38 1.10
CA THR A 431 14.11 24.86 1.98
C THR A 431 15.35 25.21 1.17
N GLN A 432 15.73 24.36 0.22
CA GLN A 432 16.87 24.57 -0.66
C GLN A 432 16.63 25.74 -1.63
N PHE A 433 15.41 25.90 -2.12
CA PHE A 433 14.99 27.06 -2.92
C PHE A 433 15.10 28.37 -2.13
N MET A 434 14.60 28.39 -0.90
CA MET A 434 14.73 29.57 -0.02
C MET A 434 16.20 29.88 0.34
N GLN A 435 17.01 28.83 0.59
CA GLN A 435 18.45 28.99 0.82
C GLN A 435 19.16 29.52 -0.43
N THR A 436 18.80 29.05 -1.61
CA THR A 436 19.37 29.55 -2.88
C THR A 436 19.02 31.00 -3.12
N ILE A 437 17.77 31.42 -2.87
CA ILE A 437 17.37 32.83 -2.96
C ILE A 437 18.13 33.67 -1.95
N ALA A 438 18.25 33.20 -0.70
CA ALA A 438 19.00 33.91 0.34
C ALA A 438 20.50 34.04 -0.02
N ALA A 439 21.08 33.04 -0.65
CA ALA A 439 22.48 33.04 -1.07
C ALA A 439 22.74 33.96 -2.28
N VAL A 440 21.81 34.04 -3.23
CA VAL A 440 21.98 34.78 -4.50
C VAL A 440 21.56 36.23 -4.35
N LEU A 441 20.42 36.50 -3.70
CA LEU A 441 19.82 37.85 -3.60
C LEU A 441 19.96 38.47 -2.20
N GLY A 442 20.48 37.70 -1.24
CA GLY A 442 20.57 38.12 0.17
C GLY A 442 19.31 37.76 0.98
N PRO A 443 19.44 37.62 2.32
CA PRO A 443 18.34 37.19 3.16
C PRO A 443 17.17 38.18 3.21
N GLN A 444 17.40 39.45 2.85
CA GLN A 444 16.37 40.51 2.80
C GLN A 444 15.44 40.35 1.58
N ALA A 445 15.81 39.59 0.56
CA ALA A 445 14.99 39.37 -0.61
C ALA A 445 13.83 38.37 -0.35
N ILE A 446 13.99 37.48 0.64
CA ILE A 446 12.95 36.48 0.96
C ILE A 446 11.59 37.13 1.22
N PRO A 447 11.44 38.11 2.16
CA PRO A 447 10.14 38.72 2.42
C PRO A 447 9.64 39.63 1.30
N GLN A 448 10.49 40.03 0.34
CA GLN A 448 10.08 40.83 -0.80
C GLN A 448 9.48 40.04 -1.95
N TYR A 449 9.95 38.80 -2.16
CA TYR A 449 9.58 37.99 -3.29
C TYR A 449 8.80 36.71 -2.93
N ILE A 450 8.81 36.31 -1.65
CA ILE A 450 8.14 35.11 -1.17
C ILE A 450 7.14 35.52 -0.07
N ASP A 451 5.89 35.07 -0.24
CA ASP A 451 4.92 35.13 0.84
C ASP A 451 5.32 34.18 1.97
N ALA A 452 5.76 34.77 3.09
CA ALA A 452 6.21 34.01 4.26
C ALA A 452 5.09 33.14 4.84
N SER A 453 3.84 33.62 4.81
CA SER A 453 2.67 32.87 5.32
C SER A 453 2.42 31.63 4.47
N GLU A 454 2.47 31.76 3.15
CA GLU A 454 2.30 30.65 2.23
C GLU A 454 3.46 29.64 2.30
N ALA A 455 4.70 30.13 2.43
CA ALA A 455 5.87 29.28 2.63
C ALA A 455 5.79 28.47 3.93
N ILE A 456 5.37 29.08 5.03
CA ILE A 456 5.18 28.40 6.33
C ILE A 456 4.03 27.37 6.23
N LYS A 457 2.92 27.72 5.57
CA LYS A 457 1.80 26.78 5.34
C LYS A 457 2.24 25.55 4.55
N ARG A 458 3.02 25.74 3.49
CA ARG A 458 3.56 24.62 2.67
C ARG A 458 4.55 23.76 3.45
N LEU A 459 5.44 24.38 4.22
CA LEU A 459 6.38 23.65 5.09
C LEU A 459 5.65 22.85 6.17
N ALA A 460 4.66 23.45 6.82
CA ALA A 460 3.87 22.78 7.83
C ALA A 460 3.02 21.63 7.24
N ALA A 461 2.38 21.86 6.08
CA ALA A 461 1.66 20.82 5.36
C ALA A 461 2.58 19.67 4.95
N ALA A 462 3.82 19.95 4.53
CA ALA A 462 4.83 18.94 4.21
C ALA A 462 5.32 18.16 5.45
N GLN A 463 5.20 18.75 6.65
CA GLN A 463 5.54 18.12 7.94
C GLN A 463 4.35 17.44 8.63
N GLY A 464 3.14 17.55 8.05
CA GLY A 464 1.91 17.02 8.67
C GLY A 464 1.46 17.80 9.91
N ILE A 465 1.94 19.04 10.08
CA ILE A 465 1.61 19.92 11.19
C ILE A 465 0.35 20.71 10.84
N ASP A 466 -0.63 20.73 11.74
CA ASP A 466 -1.86 21.50 11.55
C ASP A 466 -1.60 23.00 11.72
N VAL A 467 -1.81 23.76 10.64
CA VAL A 467 -1.48 25.18 10.56
C VAL A 467 -2.57 26.07 11.19
N LEU A 468 -3.76 25.52 11.44
CA LEU A 468 -4.98 26.26 11.79
C LEU A 468 -4.86 27.15 13.04
N ASN A 469 -3.92 26.84 13.94
CA ASN A 469 -3.68 27.65 15.15
C ASN A 469 -2.21 28.09 15.31
N LEU A 470 -1.35 27.77 14.34
CA LEU A 470 0.08 28.01 14.44
C LEU A 470 0.52 29.26 13.67
N VAL A 471 -0.18 29.63 12.61
CA VAL A 471 0.15 30.77 11.76
C VAL A 471 -0.90 31.85 11.95
N LYS A 472 -0.48 33.01 12.40
CA LYS A 472 -1.34 34.19 12.55
C LYS A 472 -1.90 34.58 11.17
N SER A 473 -3.17 34.93 11.09
CA SER A 473 -3.75 35.46 9.86
C SER A 473 -3.10 36.79 9.45
N ALA A 474 -3.13 37.10 8.16
CA ALA A 474 -2.60 38.36 7.65
C ALA A 474 -3.26 39.58 8.35
N GLU A 475 -4.56 39.48 8.67
CA GLU A 475 -5.31 40.49 9.40
C GLU A 475 -4.78 40.68 10.84
N THR A 476 -4.48 39.59 11.55
CA THR A 476 -3.94 39.64 12.90
C THR A 476 -2.53 40.26 12.92
N MET A 477 -1.72 39.96 11.91
CA MET A 477 -0.38 40.57 11.77
C MET A 477 -0.46 42.04 11.43
N GLN A 478 -1.39 42.45 10.56
CA GLN A 478 -1.61 43.88 10.29
C GLN A 478 -2.11 44.64 11.51
N GLN A 479 -3.02 44.07 12.29
CA GLN A 479 -3.48 44.67 13.55
C GLN A 479 -2.36 44.81 14.59
N GLU A 480 -1.53 43.77 14.73
CA GLU A 480 -0.37 43.83 15.64
C GLU A 480 0.69 44.86 15.17
N GLN A 481 0.93 44.98 13.85
CA GLN A 481 1.82 45.97 13.29
C GLN A 481 1.29 47.40 13.49
N GLN A 482 -0.02 47.60 13.29
CA GLN A 482 -0.65 48.91 13.57
C GLN A 482 -0.59 49.26 15.07
N GLN A 483 -0.84 48.27 15.95
CA GLN A 483 -0.69 48.50 17.40
C GLN A 483 0.75 48.78 17.80
N GLN A 484 1.73 48.08 17.22
CA GLN A 484 3.15 48.39 17.48
C GLN A 484 3.55 49.78 16.96
N GLN A 485 3.09 50.18 15.77
CA GLN A 485 3.34 51.52 15.24
C GLN A 485 2.69 52.59 16.12
N GLN A 486 1.46 52.37 16.59
CA GLN A 486 0.80 53.28 17.53
C GLN A 486 1.53 53.37 18.89
N GLN A 487 2.01 52.20 19.39
CA GLN A 487 2.79 52.20 20.64
C GLN A 487 4.15 52.88 20.49
N MET A 488 4.85 52.71 19.36
CA MET A 488 6.09 53.41 19.09
C MET A 488 5.87 54.91 18.91
N ALA A 489 4.81 55.30 18.19
CA ALA A 489 4.45 56.71 18.03
C ALA A 489 4.07 57.36 19.38
N SER A 490 3.33 56.66 20.25
CA SER A 490 3.00 57.13 21.59
C SER A 490 4.22 57.22 22.50
N GLN A 491 5.17 56.27 22.40
CA GLN A 491 6.44 56.34 23.16
C GLN A 491 7.35 57.48 22.67
N GLU A 492 7.40 57.74 21.36
CA GLU A 492 8.15 58.87 20.80
C GLU A 492 7.54 60.19 21.19
N LEU A 493 6.20 60.32 21.15
CA LEU A 493 5.48 61.50 21.66
C LEU A 493 5.73 61.69 23.16
N THR A 494 5.75 60.63 23.96
CA THR A 494 6.04 60.70 25.40
C THR A 494 7.50 61.09 25.66
N LYS A 495 8.45 60.62 24.87
CA LYS A 495 9.86 61.02 24.94
C LYS A 495 10.06 62.49 24.54
N GLN A 496 9.40 62.93 23.45
CA GLN A 496 9.44 64.35 23.03
C GLN A 496 8.78 65.28 24.08
N ALA A 497 7.62 64.85 24.62
CA ALA A 497 6.98 65.62 25.70
C ALA A 497 7.87 65.70 26.94
N GLY A 498 8.57 64.62 27.31
CA GLY A 498 9.55 64.61 28.41
C GLY A 498 10.78 65.52 28.15
N GLN A 499 11.25 65.55 26.91
CA GLN A 499 12.35 66.47 26.51
C GLN A 499 11.90 67.93 26.46
N PHE A 500 10.67 68.23 26.03
CA PHE A 500 10.08 69.53 26.06
C PHE A 500 9.86 70.02 27.50
N ALA A 501 9.38 69.18 28.41
CA ALA A 501 9.18 69.48 29.82
C ALA A 501 10.50 69.80 30.54
N ASN A 502 11.62 69.22 30.12
CA ASN A 502 12.96 69.48 30.68
C ASN A 502 13.74 70.55 29.91
N SER A 503 13.15 71.21 28.93
CA SER A 503 13.81 72.28 28.18
C SER A 503 13.83 73.58 28.97
N PRO A 504 14.87 74.40 28.82
CA PRO A 504 14.97 75.74 29.51
C PRO A 504 13.82 76.68 29.17
N VAL A 505 13.03 76.42 28.13
CA VAL A 505 11.88 77.26 27.69
C VAL A 505 10.65 77.02 28.58
N MET A 506 10.54 75.89 29.26
CA MET A 506 9.42 75.51 30.16
C MET A 506 9.77 75.76 31.65
N ASP A 507 10.95 76.28 31.96
CA ASP A 507 11.35 76.59 33.32
C ASP A 507 10.67 77.92 33.79
N PRO A 508 9.75 77.87 34.78
CA PRO A 508 8.99 79.03 35.20
C PRO A 508 9.88 80.17 35.78
N THR A 509 11.10 79.81 36.20
CA THR A 509 12.05 80.75 36.75
C THR A 509 12.80 81.61 35.70
N LYS A 510 12.84 81.06 34.44
CA LYS A 510 13.54 81.75 33.33
C LYS A 510 12.60 82.29 32.26
N ASN A 511 11.33 81.79 32.21
CA ASN A 511 10.33 82.22 31.23
C ASN A 511 8.96 82.45 31.90
N PRO A 512 8.58 83.74 32.23
CA PRO A 512 7.32 84.01 32.91
C PRO A 512 6.05 83.64 32.11
N ARG A 513 6.13 83.33 30.80
CA ARG A 513 4.99 82.90 29.94
C ARG A 513 4.94 81.41 29.71
N ALA A 514 5.73 80.59 30.40
CA ALA A 514 5.81 79.14 30.23
C ALA A 514 4.48 78.43 30.51
N LEU A 515 3.68 78.96 31.43
CA LEU A 515 2.36 78.42 31.79
C LEU A 515 1.30 78.58 30.67
N GLU A 516 1.31 79.72 29.97
CA GLU A 516 0.39 80.00 28.85
C GLU A 516 0.74 79.13 27.61
N GLN A 517 2.04 78.93 27.35
CA GLN A 517 2.52 78.12 26.27
C GLN A 517 2.26 76.65 26.55
N ALA A 518 2.37 76.15 27.77
CA ALA A 518 2.02 74.77 28.16
C ALA A 518 0.54 74.45 27.96
N GLY A 519 -0.36 75.40 28.25
CA GLY A 519 -1.80 75.28 28.03
C GLY A 519 -2.17 75.16 26.55
N ASN A 520 -1.51 75.95 25.68
CA ASN A 520 -1.75 75.88 24.22
C ASN A 520 -1.21 74.59 23.56
N ILE A 521 -0.14 74.01 24.06
CA ILE A 521 0.41 72.78 23.57
C ILE A 521 -0.43 71.57 24.05
N ALA A 522 -0.91 71.63 25.30
CA ALA A 522 -1.79 70.55 25.82
C ALA A 522 -3.11 70.50 25.09
N SER A 523 -3.67 71.61 24.61
CA SER A 523 -4.91 71.59 23.79
C SER A 523 -4.73 71.11 22.35
N GLN A 524 -3.49 71.04 21.84
CA GLN A 524 -3.17 70.49 20.50
C GLN A 524 -2.84 68.99 20.53
N ILE A 525 -2.62 68.37 21.68
CA ILE A 525 -2.21 66.99 21.86
C ILE A 525 -3.40 66.09 22.24
N THR A 526 -4.51 66.64 22.72
CA THR A 526 -5.74 65.81 22.96
C THR A 526 -6.49 65.59 21.64
N PRO A 527 -6.63 64.37 21.17
CA PRO A 527 -7.50 64.05 20.02
C PRO A 527 -8.97 64.35 20.39
N PRO A 528 -9.81 64.75 19.44
CA PRO A 528 -11.25 64.85 19.66
C PRO A 528 -11.84 63.48 19.97
N GLU A 529 -12.78 63.45 20.92
CA GLU A 529 -13.55 62.22 21.28
C GLU A 529 -14.26 61.57 20.12
#